data_a046f6bb0f4a309f6572c1b09b06bb85
#
_entry.id   a046f6bb0f4a309f6572c1b09b06bb85
#
_cell.length_a   1.000
_cell.length_b   1.000
_cell.length_c   1.000
_cell.angle_alpha   90.00
_cell.angle_beta   90.00
_cell.angle_gamma   90.00
#
_symmetry.space_group_name_H-M   'P 1'
#
loop_
_entity.id
_entity.type
_entity.pdbx_description
1 polymer ?
#
loop_
_entity_poly.entity_id
_entity_poly.type
_entity_poly.pdbx_seq_one_letter_code
_entity_poly.pdbx_strand_id
1 'polypeptide(L)'
;MSIIQMQQPDALTETILERAAKVAAVAATDAEAVDRAASFPKAAIEAARIHQLLGVQIPLEFGGEGGTSFDVTDMCYTLGRACASTAMIVAMHQTKVACLVRHGRGNGWHEALMRRLAAEQMLFASSTTEGQGGGNVRSSAAAVERNGTGFSLLRDATVISYGEQADGIISIARRAADAAASDQVLVALLKENYTLERTLEWETLGMRGTCSAGFKLKAAGSAEQVFPESYDKIHAQTMTPVAHLSWSSVWAGIAAAAVERAQMFIRKAARGAGGQLPPGAAHFTA
;
A
#
# COMPACT_ATOMS: atom_id res chain seq x y z
N MET A 1 18.82 -21.50 32.70
CA MET A 1 18.08 -21.10 31.47
C MET A 1 17.32 -19.82 31.79
N SER A 2 17.83 -18.67 31.31
CA SER A 2 17.22 -17.38 31.57
C SER A 2 16.11 -17.15 30.53
N ILE A 3 14.89 -17.01 31.00
CA ILE A 3 13.74 -16.65 30.18
C ILE A 3 13.95 -15.18 29.82
N ILE A 4 14.29 -14.92 28.55
CA ILE A 4 14.26 -13.56 27.98
C ILE A 4 12.80 -13.15 27.98
N GLN A 5 12.39 -12.32 28.94
CA GLN A 5 11.13 -11.59 28.87
C GLN A 5 11.25 -10.63 27.67
N MET A 6 10.54 -10.96 26.58
CA MET A 6 10.27 -9.98 25.54
C MET A 6 9.51 -8.83 26.20
N GLN A 7 10.16 -7.68 26.34
CA GLN A 7 9.48 -6.44 26.70
C GLN A 7 8.38 -6.22 25.67
N GLN A 8 7.14 -6.11 26.14
CA GLN A 8 6.07 -5.55 25.33
C GLN A 8 6.51 -4.12 24.96
N PRO A 9 6.36 -3.71 23.68
CA PRO A 9 6.62 -2.32 23.33
C PRO A 9 5.76 -1.44 24.22
N ASP A 10 6.35 -0.37 24.77
CA ASP A 10 5.61 0.64 25.52
C ASP A 10 4.39 1.06 24.70
N ALA A 11 3.21 1.02 25.30
CA ALA A 11 1.97 1.37 24.63
C ALA A 11 2.15 2.77 24.01
N LEU A 12 1.92 2.88 22.70
CA LEU A 12 2.01 4.16 21.99
C LEU A 12 1.05 5.14 22.66
N THR A 13 1.56 6.24 23.15
CA THR A 13 0.74 7.28 23.81
C THR A 13 -0.08 8.07 22.81
N GLU A 14 0.28 8.03 21.52
CA GLU A 14 -0.35 8.77 20.44
C GLU A 14 -1.28 7.87 19.62
N THR A 15 -2.42 8.40 19.25
CA THR A 15 -3.36 7.74 18.35
C THR A 15 -2.78 7.55 16.95
N ILE A 16 -3.31 6.61 16.18
CA ILE A 16 -2.94 6.37 14.78
C ILE A 16 -3.08 7.68 13.97
N LEU A 17 -4.13 8.45 14.20
CA LEU A 17 -4.38 9.69 13.48
C LEU A 17 -3.35 10.80 13.82
N GLU A 18 -2.95 10.94 15.07
CA GLU A 18 -1.89 11.89 15.48
C GLU A 18 -0.56 11.52 14.83
N ARG A 19 -0.21 10.25 14.81
CA ARG A 19 0.99 9.75 14.12
C ARG A 19 0.92 9.93 12.60
N ALA A 20 -0.26 9.70 12.01
CA ALA A 20 -0.50 9.96 10.58
C ALA A 20 -0.35 11.45 10.23
N ALA A 21 -0.77 12.35 11.10
CA ALA A 21 -0.58 13.79 10.92
C ALA A 21 0.91 14.19 10.91
N LYS A 22 1.75 13.54 11.73
CA LYS A 22 3.21 13.75 11.70
C LYS A 22 3.82 13.27 10.38
N VAL A 23 3.43 12.10 9.90
CA VAL A 23 3.89 11.59 8.60
C VAL A 23 3.40 12.49 7.45
N ALA A 24 2.16 12.98 7.53
CA ALA A 24 1.62 13.92 6.54
C ALA A 24 2.42 15.22 6.50
N ALA A 25 2.88 15.74 7.64
CA ALA A 25 3.73 16.93 7.68
C ALA A 25 5.07 16.70 6.95
N VAL A 26 5.71 15.54 7.14
CA VAL A 26 6.92 15.16 6.38
C VAL A 26 6.59 15.02 4.90
N ALA A 27 5.51 14.33 4.55
CA ALA A 27 5.10 14.13 3.16
C ALA A 27 4.81 15.44 2.42
N ALA A 28 4.21 16.43 3.11
CA ALA A 28 3.92 17.75 2.55
C ALA A 28 5.19 18.53 2.18
N THR A 29 6.25 18.38 2.96
CA THR A 29 7.52 19.07 2.72
C THR A 29 8.14 18.68 1.38
N ASP A 30 8.05 17.40 1.02
CA ASP A 30 8.72 16.84 -0.16
C ASP A 30 7.77 16.59 -1.34
N ALA A 31 6.46 16.82 -1.18
CA ALA A 31 5.45 16.46 -2.18
C ALA A 31 5.73 17.00 -3.58
N GLU A 32 6.13 18.29 -3.69
CA GLU A 32 6.45 18.91 -4.98
C GLU A 32 7.72 18.32 -5.61
N ALA A 33 8.75 18.05 -4.80
CA ALA A 33 10.00 17.45 -5.26
C ALA A 33 9.77 15.99 -5.73
N VAL A 34 9.01 15.22 -4.98
CA VAL A 34 8.60 13.84 -5.31
C VAL A 34 7.85 13.80 -6.65
N ASP A 35 6.88 14.69 -6.86
CA ASP A 35 6.12 14.74 -8.09
C ASP A 35 6.98 15.19 -9.27
N ARG A 36 7.74 16.27 -9.12
CA ARG A 36 8.62 16.80 -10.17
C ARG A 36 9.66 15.80 -10.63
N ALA A 37 10.30 15.10 -9.67
CA ALA A 37 11.35 14.13 -9.95
C ALA A 37 10.82 12.73 -10.29
N ALA A 38 9.51 12.49 -10.22
CA ALA A 38 8.90 11.16 -10.32
C ALA A 38 9.63 10.13 -9.40
N SER A 39 9.97 10.54 -8.19
CA SER A 39 10.79 9.75 -7.26
C SER A 39 9.96 9.23 -6.09
N PHE A 40 10.39 8.07 -5.55
CA PHE A 40 9.76 7.47 -4.38
C PHE A 40 9.85 8.40 -3.16
N PRO A 41 8.75 8.61 -2.39
CA PRO A 41 8.71 9.52 -1.24
C PRO A 41 9.39 8.90 0.00
N LYS A 42 10.72 8.73 -0.10
CA LYS A 42 11.51 7.98 0.88
C LYS A 42 11.37 8.54 2.30
N ALA A 43 11.44 9.87 2.48
CA ALA A 43 11.35 10.47 3.80
C ALA A 43 9.99 10.23 4.46
N ALA A 44 8.90 10.33 3.70
CA ALA A 44 7.56 10.09 4.21
C ALA A 44 7.32 8.61 4.58
N ILE A 45 7.84 7.67 3.79
CA ILE A 45 7.71 6.24 4.11
C ILE A 45 8.60 5.87 5.31
N GLU A 46 9.78 6.46 5.43
CA GLU A 46 10.60 6.27 6.63
C GLU A 46 9.93 6.85 7.88
N ALA A 47 9.31 8.03 7.78
CA ALA A 47 8.49 8.57 8.86
C ALA A 47 7.32 7.63 9.21
N ALA A 48 6.67 6.99 8.21
CA ALA A 48 5.64 5.99 8.47
C ALA A 48 6.16 4.77 9.24
N ARG A 49 7.40 4.32 8.98
CA ARG A 49 8.08 3.27 9.77
C ARG A 49 8.33 3.73 11.21
N ILE A 50 8.95 4.89 11.38
CA ILE A 50 9.28 5.47 12.71
C ILE A 50 8.02 5.63 13.55
N HIS A 51 6.92 6.08 12.94
CA HIS A 51 5.63 6.25 13.60
C HIS A 51 4.75 4.97 13.59
N GLN A 52 5.31 3.82 13.24
CA GLN A 52 4.67 2.49 13.29
C GLN A 52 3.33 2.41 12.53
N LEU A 53 3.21 3.10 11.40
CA LEU A 53 1.97 3.13 10.62
C LEU A 53 1.84 1.98 9.61
N LEU A 54 2.94 1.29 9.27
CA LEU A 54 2.86 0.20 8.30
C LEU A 54 2.25 -1.07 8.90
N GLY A 55 2.47 -1.32 10.19
CA GLY A 55 1.92 -2.48 10.90
C GLY A 55 0.58 -2.27 11.61
N VAL A 56 -0.10 -1.13 11.43
CA VAL A 56 -1.27 -0.76 12.27
C VAL A 56 -2.39 -1.79 12.30
N GLN A 57 -2.68 -2.47 11.20
CA GLN A 57 -3.74 -3.48 11.14
C GLN A 57 -3.34 -4.84 11.73
N ILE A 58 -2.05 -5.08 11.98
CA ILE A 58 -1.61 -6.35 12.56
C ILE A 58 -2.21 -6.49 13.96
N PRO A 59 -2.86 -7.63 14.26
CA PRO A 59 -3.46 -7.87 15.58
C PRO A 59 -2.45 -7.83 16.73
N LEU A 60 -2.95 -7.53 17.93
CA LEU A 60 -2.16 -7.47 19.17
C LEU A 60 -1.39 -8.75 19.44
N GLU A 61 -1.99 -9.92 19.19
CA GLU A 61 -1.35 -11.24 19.37
C GLU A 61 -0.15 -11.48 18.46
N PHE A 62 -0.01 -10.68 17.39
CA PHE A 62 1.13 -10.69 16.47
C PHE A 62 2.04 -9.47 16.62
N GLY A 63 1.85 -8.66 17.68
CA GLY A 63 2.70 -7.52 18.00
C GLY A 63 2.33 -6.22 17.29
N GLY A 64 1.18 -6.15 16.64
CA GLY A 64 0.64 -4.91 16.08
C GLY A 64 -0.33 -4.20 17.02
N GLU A 65 -1.12 -3.27 16.50
CA GLU A 65 -2.08 -2.47 17.27
C GLU A 65 -3.54 -2.90 17.07
N GLY A 66 -3.83 -3.75 16.06
CA GLY A 66 -5.18 -4.17 15.74
C GLY A 66 -6.04 -3.05 15.17
N GLY A 67 -5.43 -2.08 14.51
CA GLY A 67 -6.12 -0.95 13.89
C GLY A 67 -7.21 -1.38 12.91
N THR A 68 -8.30 -0.62 12.90
CA THR A 68 -9.51 -0.90 12.14
C THR A 68 -9.43 -0.35 10.71
N SER A 69 -10.41 -0.69 9.87
CA SER A 69 -10.56 -0.07 8.55
C SER A 69 -10.83 1.44 8.65
N PHE A 70 -11.46 1.92 9.72
CA PHE A 70 -11.67 3.35 9.96
C PHE A 70 -10.34 4.06 10.21
N ASP A 71 -9.46 3.51 11.04
CA ASP A 71 -8.13 4.07 11.28
C ASP A 71 -7.33 4.17 9.98
N VAL A 72 -7.41 3.14 9.12
CA VAL A 72 -6.75 3.15 7.81
C VAL A 72 -7.34 4.21 6.88
N THR A 73 -8.66 4.38 6.84
CA THR A 73 -9.30 5.40 5.99
C THR A 73 -8.95 6.81 6.43
N ASP A 74 -8.95 7.08 7.74
CA ASP A 74 -8.59 8.39 8.31
C ASP A 74 -7.10 8.71 8.06
N MET A 75 -6.22 7.72 8.20
CA MET A 75 -4.81 7.83 7.85
C MET A 75 -4.64 8.14 6.36
N CYS A 76 -5.32 7.41 5.46
CA CYS A 76 -5.26 7.62 4.02
C CYS A 76 -5.79 9.01 3.62
N TYR A 77 -6.88 9.49 4.23
CA TYR A 77 -7.40 10.83 4.04
C TYR A 77 -6.39 11.90 4.45
N THR A 78 -5.82 11.75 5.64
CA THR A 78 -4.83 12.68 6.21
C THR A 78 -3.58 12.79 5.33
N LEU A 79 -3.04 11.64 4.89
CA LEU A 79 -1.90 11.61 3.97
C LEU A 79 -2.25 12.15 2.58
N GLY A 80 -3.48 11.88 2.09
CA GLY A 80 -3.98 12.36 0.79
C GLY A 80 -4.02 13.88 0.69
N ARG A 81 -4.27 14.56 1.79
CA ARG A 81 -4.20 16.03 1.87
C ARG A 81 -2.78 16.58 1.73
N ALA A 82 -1.78 15.78 2.06
CA ALA A 82 -0.37 16.18 2.07
C ALA A 82 0.38 15.80 0.77
N CYS A 83 0.33 14.51 0.41
CA CYS A 83 1.01 13.96 -0.76
C CYS A 83 0.25 12.77 -1.32
N ALA A 84 -0.28 12.92 -2.53
CA ALA A 84 -1.07 11.89 -3.20
C ALA A 84 -0.30 10.57 -3.39
N SER A 85 0.97 10.62 -3.78
CA SER A 85 1.81 9.44 -3.98
C SER A 85 2.05 8.69 -2.68
N THR A 86 2.41 9.39 -1.59
CA THR A 86 2.60 8.78 -0.27
C THR A 86 1.32 8.11 0.21
N ALA A 87 0.19 8.80 0.12
CA ALA A 87 -1.10 8.27 0.54
C ALA A 87 -1.49 7.01 -0.24
N MET A 88 -1.29 7.01 -1.56
CA MET A 88 -1.62 5.86 -2.39
C MET A 88 -0.70 4.66 -2.11
N ILE A 89 0.59 4.87 -1.85
CA ILE A 89 1.52 3.82 -1.44
C ILE A 89 1.04 3.17 -0.15
N VAL A 90 0.69 3.98 0.86
CA VAL A 90 0.18 3.48 2.15
C VAL A 90 -1.15 2.75 1.97
N ALA A 91 -2.08 3.27 1.17
CA ALA A 91 -3.37 2.63 0.89
C ALA A 91 -3.23 1.25 0.23
N MET A 92 -2.33 1.14 -0.77
CA MET A 92 -2.03 -0.13 -1.44
C MET A 92 -1.37 -1.13 -0.49
N HIS A 93 -0.42 -0.68 0.32
CA HIS A 93 0.22 -1.49 1.35
C HIS A 93 -0.81 -2.01 2.36
N GLN A 94 -1.63 -1.14 2.94
CA GLN A 94 -2.63 -1.53 3.94
C GLN A 94 -3.68 -2.51 3.38
N THR A 95 -3.99 -2.41 2.09
CA THR A 95 -4.83 -3.42 1.42
C THR A 95 -4.19 -4.82 1.46
N LYS A 96 -2.86 -4.92 1.30
CA LYS A 96 -2.15 -6.20 1.38
C LYS A 96 -2.01 -6.71 2.81
N VAL A 97 -1.79 -5.80 3.75
CA VAL A 97 -1.80 -6.14 5.19
C VAL A 97 -3.16 -6.69 5.61
N ALA A 98 -4.25 -6.07 5.19
CA ALA A 98 -5.61 -6.57 5.45
C ALA A 98 -5.83 -8.00 4.91
N CYS A 99 -5.34 -8.30 3.69
CA CYS A 99 -5.40 -9.65 3.14
C CYS A 99 -4.60 -10.64 3.99
N LEU A 100 -3.38 -10.28 4.40
CA LEU A 100 -2.55 -11.11 5.26
C LEU A 100 -3.20 -11.37 6.61
N VAL A 101 -3.69 -10.33 7.28
CA VAL A 101 -4.33 -10.43 8.60
C VAL A 101 -5.57 -11.32 8.57
N ARG A 102 -6.39 -11.20 7.53
CA ARG A 102 -7.68 -11.89 7.47
C ARG A 102 -7.57 -13.31 6.94
N HIS A 103 -6.65 -13.59 6.05
CA HIS A 103 -6.57 -14.86 5.31
C HIS A 103 -5.25 -15.63 5.53
N GLY A 104 -4.31 -15.08 6.30
CA GLY A 104 -3.06 -15.74 6.67
C GLY A 104 -3.09 -16.47 8.02
N ARG A 105 -4.14 -16.29 8.82
CA ARG A 105 -4.29 -16.95 10.13
C ARG A 105 -4.38 -18.48 9.98
N GLY A 106 -3.80 -19.18 10.92
CA GLY A 106 -3.73 -20.66 10.91
C GLY A 106 -2.64 -21.24 10.02
N ASN A 107 -1.87 -20.38 9.33
CA ASN A 107 -0.65 -20.75 8.63
C ASN A 107 0.56 -20.15 9.36
N GLY A 108 1.41 -21.01 9.92
CA GLY A 108 2.54 -20.58 10.76
C GLY A 108 3.51 -19.63 10.09
N TRP A 109 3.74 -19.79 8.77
CA TRP A 109 4.58 -18.88 7.99
C TRP A 109 3.97 -17.47 7.88
N HIS A 110 2.66 -17.39 7.57
CA HIS A 110 1.97 -16.09 7.47
C HIS A 110 1.85 -15.40 8.84
N GLU A 111 1.67 -16.15 9.92
CA GLU A 111 1.67 -15.60 11.27
C GLU A 111 3.05 -15.08 11.68
N ALA A 112 4.13 -15.78 11.32
CA ALA A 112 5.49 -15.29 11.49
C ALA A 112 5.74 -14.02 10.67
N LEU A 113 5.20 -13.96 9.44
CA LEU A 113 5.26 -12.76 8.62
C LEU A 113 4.50 -11.58 9.25
N MET A 114 3.33 -11.80 9.85
CA MET A 114 2.61 -10.74 10.57
C MET A 114 3.44 -10.19 11.73
N ARG A 115 4.07 -11.04 12.54
CA ARG A 115 4.96 -10.60 13.61
C ARG A 115 6.15 -9.80 13.10
N ARG A 116 6.76 -10.30 12.02
CA ARG A 116 7.89 -9.62 11.39
C ARG A 116 7.48 -8.26 10.81
N LEU A 117 6.32 -8.17 10.15
CA LEU A 117 5.80 -6.94 9.58
C LEU A 117 5.53 -5.89 10.68
N ALA A 118 4.95 -6.29 11.80
CA ALA A 118 4.73 -5.38 12.94
C ALA A 118 6.05 -4.88 13.54
N ALA A 119 7.02 -5.77 13.74
CA ALA A 119 8.30 -5.44 14.38
C ALA A 119 9.21 -4.58 13.47
N GLU A 120 9.30 -4.93 12.19
CA GLU A 120 10.21 -4.30 11.22
C GLU A 120 9.54 -3.18 10.41
N GLN A 121 8.22 -2.98 10.55
CA GLN A 121 7.43 -2.03 9.78
C GLN A 121 7.67 -2.19 8.27
N MET A 122 7.51 -3.42 7.78
CA MET A 122 7.79 -3.78 6.39
C MET A 122 6.78 -3.16 5.43
N LEU A 123 7.25 -2.68 4.29
CA LEU A 123 6.42 -2.16 3.19
C LEU A 123 6.14 -3.26 2.15
N PHE A 124 4.87 -3.60 1.93
CA PHE A 124 4.47 -4.59 0.92
C PHE A 124 3.86 -3.94 -0.32
N ALA A 125 4.39 -4.31 -1.48
CA ALA A 125 3.85 -3.96 -2.79
C ALA A 125 2.80 -4.98 -3.25
N SER A 126 2.14 -4.64 -4.35
CA SER A 126 1.08 -5.44 -4.96
C SER A 126 1.43 -5.79 -6.41
N SER A 127 1.36 -7.07 -6.78
CA SER A 127 1.46 -7.52 -8.17
C SER A 127 0.18 -8.26 -8.56
N THR A 128 -0.76 -7.54 -9.18
CA THR A 128 -2.11 -8.05 -9.50
C THR A 128 -2.48 -7.95 -10.97
N THR A 129 -1.74 -7.20 -11.79
CA THR A 129 -2.02 -7.00 -13.21
C THR A 129 -0.98 -7.68 -14.09
N GLU A 130 -1.38 -8.15 -15.27
CA GLU A 130 -0.51 -8.75 -16.29
C GLU A 130 -0.77 -8.14 -17.66
N GLY A 131 0.25 -8.04 -18.50
CA GLY A 131 0.20 -7.36 -19.80
C GLY A 131 -0.86 -7.90 -20.75
N GLN A 132 -1.13 -9.20 -20.70
CA GLN A 132 -2.14 -9.83 -21.57
C GLN A 132 -3.57 -9.69 -21.04
N GLY A 133 -3.76 -9.32 -19.78
CA GLY A 133 -5.06 -9.27 -19.11
C GLY A 133 -5.75 -7.91 -19.12
N GLY A 134 -5.12 -6.84 -19.62
CA GLY A 134 -5.73 -5.50 -19.68
C GLY A 134 -6.26 -4.99 -18.35
N GLY A 135 -5.65 -5.35 -17.22
CA GLY A 135 -6.15 -5.01 -15.88
C GLY A 135 -7.18 -5.99 -15.31
N ASN A 136 -7.50 -7.08 -16.00
CA ASN A 136 -8.39 -8.11 -15.49
C ASN A 136 -7.70 -8.91 -14.36
N VAL A 137 -8.04 -8.57 -13.11
CA VAL A 137 -7.53 -9.25 -11.91
C VAL A 137 -8.15 -10.62 -11.64
N ARG A 138 -9.11 -11.07 -12.47
CA ARG A 138 -9.79 -12.36 -12.31
C ARG A 138 -9.20 -13.48 -13.15
N SER A 139 -8.09 -13.24 -13.83
CA SER A 139 -7.34 -14.25 -14.55
C SER A 139 -5.85 -13.98 -14.47
N SER A 140 -5.04 -15.03 -14.40
CA SER A 140 -3.58 -14.94 -14.41
C SER A 140 -3.00 -15.88 -15.46
N ALA A 141 -2.02 -15.39 -16.21
CA ALA A 141 -1.16 -16.21 -17.05
C ALA A 141 -0.07 -16.90 -16.21
N ALA A 142 0.53 -16.16 -15.27
CA ALA A 142 1.52 -16.69 -14.34
C ALA A 142 0.92 -17.74 -13.41
N ALA A 143 1.69 -18.80 -13.14
CA ALA A 143 1.28 -19.91 -12.30
C ALA A 143 2.30 -20.21 -11.20
N VAL A 144 1.82 -20.71 -10.07
CA VAL A 144 2.66 -21.33 -9.04
C VAL A 144 3.11 -22.68 -9.55
N GLU A 145 4.39 -22.82 -9.86
CA GLU A 145 5.00 -24.09 -10.25
C GLU A 145 5.61 -24.74 -9.01
N ARG A 146 4.97 -25.81 -8.51
CA ARG A 146 5.42 -26.49 -7.29
C ARG A 146 6.58 -27.41 -7.57
N ASN A 147 7.59 -27.42 -6.68
CA ASN A 147 8.74 -28.31 -6.71
C ASN A 147 9.04 -28.82 -5.28
N GLY A 148 8.53 -29.99 -4.94
CA GLY A 148 8.62 -30.52 -3.59
C GLY A 148 7.94 -29.60 -2.57
N THR A 149 8.69 -29.10 -1.56
CA THR A 149 8.20 -28.18 -0.52
C THR A 149 8.29 -26.71 -0.94
N GLY A 150 8.79 -26.43 -2.14
CA GLY A 150 8.96 -25.08 -2.68
C GLY A 150 8.03 -24.76 -3.85
N PHE A 151 8.18 -23.55 -4.37
CA PHE A 151 7.55 -23.12 -5.61
C PHE A 151 8.49 -22.20 -6.40
N SER A 152 8.22 -22.07 -7.70
CA SER A 152 8.70 -20.97 -8.54
C SER A 152 7.52 -20.23 -9.18
N LEU A 153 7.75 -18.96 -9.53
CA LEU A 153 6.78 -18.07 -10.16
C LEU A 153 7.49 -17.14 -11.13
N LEU A 154 7.02 -17.12 -12.37
CA LEU A 154 7.42 -16.14 -13.38
C LEU A 154 6.20 -15.32 -13.79
N ARG A 155 6.28 -13.98 -13.70
CA ARG A 155 5.16 -13.10 -13.99
C ARG A 155 5.59 -11.85 -14.76
N ASP A 156 4.89 -11.59 -15.87
CA ASP A 156 4.99 -10.32 -16.59
C ASP A 156 3.99 -9.33 -15.97
N ALA A 157 4.46 -8.58 -14.98
CA ALA A 157 3.64 -7.59 -14.29
C ALA A 157 3.60 -6.29 -15.09
N THR A 158 2.41 -5.86 -15.49
CA THR A 158 2.22 -4.57 -16.20
C THR A 158 2.72 -3.42 -15.36
N VAL A 159 2.39 -3.43 -14.06
CA VAL A 159 2.88 -2.47 -13.06
C VAL A 159 3.04 -3.13 -11.69
N ILE A 160 4.10 -2.75 -10.98
CA ILE A 160 4.25 -2.98 -9.54
C ILE A 160 4.65 -1.64 -8.93
N SER A 161 3.69 -0.95 -8.32
CA SER A 161 3.96 0.31 -7.62
C SER A 161 5.02 0.09 -6.56
N TYR A 162 6.02 0.98 -6.49
CA TYR A 162 7.15 0.92 -5.54
C TYR A 162 7.77 -0.48 -5.36
N GLY A 163 7.72 -1.33 -6.38
CA GLY A 163 8.20 -2.72 -6.28
C GLY A 163 9.68 -2.85 -5.94
N GLU A 164 10.51 -1.92 -6.40
CA GLU A 164 11.95 -1.89 -6.10
C GLU A 164 12.25 -1.47 -4.65
N GLN A 165 11.38 -0.63 -4.07
CA GLN A 165 11.52 -0.09 -2.72
C GLN A 165 10.81 -0.91 -1.65
N ALA A 166 9.94 -1.84 -2.06
CA ALA A 166 9.21 -2.71 -1.14
C ALA A 166 10.10 -3.76 -0.49
N ASP A 167 9.76 -4.14 0.74
CA ASP A 167 10.39 -5.25 1.48
C ASP A 167 9.78 -6.61 1.09
N GLY A 168 8.60 -6.58 0.48
CA GLY A 168 7.93 -7.75 -0.05
C GLY A 168 6.86 -7.40 -1.07
N ILE A 169 6.38 -8.41 -1.78
CA ILE A 169 5.31 -8.30 -2.78
C ILE A 169 4.26 -9.37 -2.48
N ILE A 170 2.98 -8.98 -2.42
CA ILE A 170 1.89 -9.95 -2.48
C ILE A 170 1.37 -10.00 -3.91
N SER A 171 1.57 -11.15 -4.56
CA SER A 171 1.27 -11.40 -5.97
C SER A 171 0.10 -12.34 -6.15
N ILE A 172 -0.69 -12.14 -7.22
CA ILE A 172 -1.66 -13.13 -7.70
C ILE A 172 -0.92 -14.10 -8.63
N ALA A 173 -1.33 -15.36 -8.62
CA ALA A 173 -0.93 -16.36 -9.61
C ALA A 173 -2.01 -17.43 -9.75
N ARG A 174 -2.02 -18.17 -10.87
CA ARG A 174 -2.79 -19.43 -10.94
C ARG A 174 -2.27 -20.39 -9.87
N ARG A 175 -3.15 -21.20 -9.32
CA ARG A 175 -2.83 -22.18 -8.27
C ARG A 175 -1.78 -23.20 -8.71
N ALA A 176 -1.80 -23.58 -10.00
CA ALA A 176 -0.85 -24.52 -10.61
C ALA A 176 -0.77 -24.26 -12.12
N ALA A 177 0.21 -24.84 -12.79
CA ALA A 177 0.44 -24.66 -14.22
C ALA A 177 -0.72 -25.17 -15.09
N ASP A 178 -1.42 -26.21 -14.66
CA ASP A 178 -2.56 -26.83 -15.31
C ASP A 178 -3.92 -26.30 -14.82
N ALA A 179 -3.93 -25.42 -13.82
CA ALA A 179 -5.16 -24.80 -13.31
C ALA A 179 -5.76 -23.83 -14.33
N ALA A 180 -7.08 -23.63 -14.25
CA ALA A 180 -7.76 -22.60 -15.03
C ALA A 180 -7.20 -21.21 -14.72
N ALA A 181 -7.23 -20.29 -15.68
CA ALA A 181 -6.72 -18.92 -15.49
C ALA A 181 -7.44 -18.16 -14.34
N SER A 182 -8.67 -18.55 -14.02
CA SER A 182 -9.46 -18.00 -12.91
C SER A 182 -9.23 -18.69 -11.56
N ASP A 183 -8.59 -19.86 -11.53
CA ASP A 183 -8.24 -20.52 -10.27
C ASP A 183 -6.93 -19.95 -9.74
N GLN A 184 -7.08 -18.90 -8.97
CA GLN A 184 -5.96 -18.07 -8.51
C GLN A 184 -5.75 -18.19 -6.99
N VAL A 185 -4.51 -17.91 -6.58
CA VAL A 185 -4.07 -17.76 -5.19
C VAL A 185 -3.28 -16.48 -5.03
N LEU A 186 -3.14 -16.01 -3.78
CA LEU A 186 -2.13 -15.02 -3.41
C LEU A 186 -0.85 -15.74 -2.99
N VAL A 187 0.28 -15.11 -3.26
CA VAL A 187 1.61 -15.54 -2.83
C VAL A 187 2.32 -14.36 -2.17
N ALA A 188 2.78 -14.53 -0.94
CA ALA A 188 3.59 -13.53 -0.24
C ALA A 188 5.08 -13.78 -0.53
N LEU A 189 5.73 -12.80 -1.12
CA LEU A 189 7.13 -12.84 -1.52
C LEU A 189 7.92 -11.85 -0.66
N LEU A 190 8.98 -12.29 0.00
CA LEU A 190 9.93 -11.41 0.67
C LEU A 190 11.02 -10.96 -0.31
N LYS A 191 11.74 -9.89 0.00
CA LYS A 191 12.75 -9.30 -0.90
C LYS A 191 13.80 -10.32 -1.37
N GLU A 192 14.18 -11.24 -0.51
CA GLU A 192 15.11 -12.33 -0.81
C GLU A 192 14.54 -13.42 -1.73
N ASN A 193 13.23 -13.47 -1.92
CA ASN A 193 12.55 -14.49 -2.72
C ASN A 193 12.36 -14.12 -4.18
N TYR A 194 12.64 -12.87 -4.58
CA TYR A 194 12.35 -12.44 -5.95
C TYR A 194 13.41 -11.51 -6.54
N THR A 195 13.38 -11.45 -7.86
CA THR A 195 14.08 -10.44 -8.64
C THR A 195 13.10 -9.71 -9.54
N LEU A 196 13.36 -8.43 -9.80
CA LEU A 196 12.58 -7.58 -10.70
C LEU A 196 13.48 -7.11 -11.83
N GLU A 197 13.07 -7.40 -13.06
CA GLU A 197 13.67 -6.85 -14.27
C GLU A 197 12.69 -5.82 -14.84
N ARG A 198 13.08 -4.55 -14.85
CA ARG A 198 12.21 -3.45 -15.32
C ARG A 198 11.95 -3.60 -16.83
N THR A 199 10.67 -3.46 -17.21
CA THR A 199 10.21 -3.57 -18.61
C THR A 199 9.58 -2.30 -19.12
N LEU A 200 8.98 -1.49 -18.25
CA LEU A 200 8.35 -0.22 -18.57
C LEU A 200 8.67 0.83 -17.51
N GLU A 201 8.82 2.07 -17.95
CA GLU A 201 8.95 3.23 -17.07
C GLU A 201 7.57 3.72 -16.59
N TRP A 202 7.57 4.61 -15.59
CA TRP A 202 6.38 5.23 -15.04
C TRP A 202 6.34 6.72 -15.38
N GLU A 203 5.72 7.06 -16.52
CA GLU A 203 5.51 8.45 -16.95
C GLU A 203 4.02 8.75 -16.95
N THR A 204 3.58 9.57 -16.00
CA THR A 204 2.16 9.90 -15.80
C THR A 204 1.98 11.36 -15.40
N LEU A 205 0.74 11.85 -15.53
CA LEU A 205 0.38 13.22 -15.13
C LEU A 205 0.42 13.39 -13.59
N GLY A 206 -0.03 12.38 -12.84
CA GLY A 206 -0.06 12.41 -11.39
C GLY A 206 0.37 11.07 -10.78
N MET A 207 0.43 10.98 -9.46
CA MET A 207 0.89 9.78 -8.73
C MET A 207 2.32 9.35 -9.14
N ARG A 208 3.13 10.29 -9.58
CA ARG A 208 4.46 10.03 -10.15
C ARG A 208 5.39 9.35 -9.14
N GLY A 209 5.30 9.74 -7.87
CA GLY A 209 6.09 9.15 -6.78
C GLY A 209 5.70 7.73 -6.36
N THR A 210 4.64 7.15 -6.95
CA THR A 210 4.35 5.72 -6.71
C THR A 210 5.32 4.80 -7.45
N CYS A 211 6.11 5.31 -8.41
CA CYS A 211 7.11 4.55 -9.17
C CYS A 211 6.54 3.22 -9.70
N SER A 212 5.37 3.30 -10.36
CA SER A 212 4.60 2.11 -10.79
C SER A 212 5.12 1.54 -12.12
N ALA A 213 6.39 1.19 -12.17
CA ALA A 213 7.02 0.62 -13.35
C ALA A 213 6.50 -0.80 -13.67
N GLY A 214 6.71 -1.25 -14.91
CA GLY A 214 6.48 -2.62 -15.34
C GLY A 214 7.68 -3.52 -15.05
N PHE A 215 7.43 -4.79 -14.75
CA PHE A 215 8.48 -5.73 -14.37
C PHE A 215 8.22 -7.15 -14.85
N LYS A 216 9.31 -7.85 -15.21
CA LYS A 216 9.35 -9.30 -15.10
C LYS A 216 9.73 -9.68 -13.68
N LEU A 217 8.79 -10.27 -12.97
CA LEU A 217 8.97 -10.78 -11.61
C LEU A 217 9.33 -12.27 -11.70
N LYS A 218 10.52 -12.64 -11.21
CA LYS A 218 10.94 -14.03 -11.01
C LYS A 218 11.04 -14.29 -9.51
N ALA A 219 10.32 -15.29 -9.02
CA ALA A 219 10.31 -15.62 -7.60
C ALA A 219 10.43 -17.12 -7.35
N ALA A 220 10.98 -17.48 -6.19
CA ALA A 220 11.00 -18.83 -5.65
C ALA A 220 10.97 -18.79 -4.13
N GLY A 221 10.35 -19.79 -3.51
CA GLY A 221 10.22 -19.81 -2.05
C GLY A 221 9.57 -21.09 -1.52
N SER A 222 9.18 -21.07 -0.25
CA SER A 222 8.44 -22.16 0.38
C SER A 222 6.97 -22.17 -0.05
N ALA A 223 6.41 -23.38 -0.22
CA ALA A 223 4.99 -23.55 -0.52
C ALA A 223 4.07 -22.93 0.56
N GLU A 224 4.56 -22.72 1.77
CA GLU A 224 3.83 -22.07 2.87
C GLU A 224 3.55 -20.58 2.63
N GLN A 225 4.28 -19.94 1.69
CA GLN A 225 4.06 -18.55 1.28
C GLN A 225 2.80 -18.35 0.43
N VAL A 226 2.25 -19.46 -0.10
CA VAL A 226 1.00 -19.44 -0.86
C VAL A 226 -0.17 -19.42 0.13
N PHE A 227 -1.07 -18.44 -0.06
CA PHE A 227 -2.26 -18.35 0.79
C PHE A 227 -3.15 -19.58 0.63
N PRO A 228 -3.69 -20.12 1.74
CA PRO A 228 -4.53 -21.32 1.69
C PRO A 228 -5.88 -21.09 1.01
N GLU A 229 -6.42 -19.89 1.14
CA GLU A 229 -7.70 -19.53 0.52
C GLU A 229 -7.56 -19.16 -0.95
N SER A 230 -8.65 -19.37 -1.71
CA SER A 230 -8.72 -18.94 -3.11
C SER A 230 -8.73 -17.41 -3.23
N TYR A 231 -8.13 -16.91 -4.29
CA TYR A 231 -8.05 -15.47 -4.51
C TYR A 231 -9.42 -14.80 -4.69
N ASP A 232 -10.38 -15.45 -5.35
CA ASP A 232 -11.73 -14.93 -5.54
C ASP A 232 -12.41 -14.62 -4.20
N LYS A 233 -12.25 -15.48 -3.20
CA LYS A 233 -12.74 -15.25 -1.84
C LYS A 233 -12.00 -14.08 -1.17
N ILE A 234 -10.66 -14.06 -1.23
CA ILE A 234 -9.86 -12.96 -0.67
C ILE A 234 -10.20 -11.64 -1.35
N HIS A 235 -10.34 -11.65 -2.68
CA HIS A 235 -10.69 -10.49 -3.48
C HIS A 235 -12.05 -9.92 -3.08
N ALA A 236 -13.08 -10.76 -3.03
CA ALA A 236 -14.44 -10.33 -2.73
C ALA A 236 -14.63 -9.86 -1.28
N GLN A 237 -14.01 -10.57 -0.33
CA GLN A 237 -14.25 -10.31 1.09
C GLN A 237 -13.32 -9.25 1.70
N THR A 238 -12.14 -9.03 1.12
CA THR A 238 -11.12 -8.18 1.75
C THR A 238 -10.47 -7.22 0.77
N MET A 239 -9.84 -7.72 -0.30
CA MET A 239 -8.99 -6.88 -1.13
C MET A 239 -9.76 -5.75 -1.80
N THR A 240 -10.89 -6.05 -2.44
CA THR A 240 -11.71 -5.04 -3.12
C THR A 240 -12.35 -4.04 -2.14
N PRO A 241 -13.06 -4.47 -1.08
CA PRO A 241 -13.65 -3.53 -0.13
C PRO A 241 -12.60 -2.61 0.52
N VAL A 242 -11.48 -3.15 1.00
CA VAL A 242 -10.43 -2.36 1.64
C VAL A 242 -9.75 -1.41 0.66
N ALA A 243 -9.46 -1.88 -0.57
CA ALA A 243 -8.88 -1.02 -1.60
C ALA A 243 -9.80 0.16 -1.93
N HIS A 244 -11.10 -0.10 -2.14
CA HIS A 244 -12.05 0.96 -2.47
C HIS A 244 -12.20 1.97 -1.34
N LEU A 245 -12.30 1.52 -0.09
CA LEU A 245 -12.35 2.41 1.07
C LEU A 245 -11.09 3.28 1.18
N SER A 246 -9.91 2.66 1.14
CA SER A 246 -8.64 3.36 1.31
C SER A 246 -8.36 4.34 0.16
N TRP A 247 -8.61 3.92 -1.09
CA TRP A 247 -8.38 4.79 -2.26
C TRP A 247 -9.38 5.95 -2.32
N SER A 248 -10.66 5.70 -2.00
CA SER A 248 -11.66 6.77 -1.92
C SER A 248 -11.27 7.80 -0.86
N SER A 249 -10.71 7.36 0.27
CA SER A 249 -10.21 8.25 1.32
C SER A 249 -9.01 9.08 0.86
N VAL A 250 -8.07 8.48 0.10
CA VAL A 250 -6.97 9.22 -0.53
C VAL A 250 -7.53 10.30 -1.47
N TRP A 251 -8.46 9.96 -2.35
CA TRP A 251 -9.05 10.91 -3.30
C TRP A 251 -9.85 12.00 -2.59
N ALA A 252 -10.59 11.67 -1.54
CA ALA A 252 -11.28 12.66 -0.71
C ALA A 252 -10.30 13.64 -0.04
N GLY A 253 -9.16 13.14 0.45
CA GLY A 253 -8.09 13.97 1.01
C GLY A 253 -7.49 14.93 -0.03
N ILE A 254 -7.19 14.43 -1.24
CA ILE A 254 -6.70 15.24 -2.36
C ILE A 254 -7.71 16.33 -2.73
N ALA A 255 -8.99 15.97 -2.84
CA ALA A 255 -10.05 16.91 -3.17
C ALA A 255 -10.21 17.99 -2.08
N ALA A 256 -10.16 17.61 -0.81
CA ALA A 256 -10.21 18.57 0.31
C ALA A 256 -9.04 19.55 0.25
N ALA A 257 -7.82 19.08 0.02
CA ALA A 257 -6.64 19.94 -0.13
C ALA A 257 -6.74 20.88 -1.32
N ALA A 258 -7.31 20.43 -2.44
CA ALA A 258 -7.53 21.26 -3.63
C ALA A 258 -8.53 22.38 -3.33
N VAL A 259 -9.65 22.09 -2.65
CA VAL A 259 -10.64 23.08 -2.25
C VAL A 259 -10.03 24.11 -1.29
N GLU A 260 -9.29 23.67 -0.28
CA GLU A 260 -8.62 24.57 0.67
C GLU A 260 -7.61 25.51 -0.03
N ARG A 261 -6.84 24.99 -0.98
CA ARG A 261 -5.91 25.81 -1.78
C ARG A 261 -6.64 26.85 -2.60
N ALA A 262 -7.76 26.48 -3.24
CA ALA A 262 -8.59 27.41 -4.00
C ALA A 262 -9.15 28.51 -3.08
N GLN A 263 -9.68 28.16 -1.93
CA GLN A 263 -10.19 29.12 -0.95
C GLN A 263 -9.08 30.06 -0.44
N MET A 264 -7.89 29.52 -0.12
CA MET A 264 -6.75 30.35 0.30
C MET A 264 -6.33 31.34 -0.79
N PHE A 265 -6.29 30.89 -2.05
CA PHE A 265 -5.96 31.74 -3.18
C PHE A 265 -6.96 32.90 -3.32
N ILE A 266 -8.27 32.62 -3.26
CA ILE A 266 -9.33 33.63 -3.36
C ILE A 266 -9.25 34.62 -2.21
N ARG A 267 -9.07 34.14 -0.97
CA ARG A 267 -8.92 35.02 0.20
C ARG A 267 -7.68 35.92 0.11
N LYS A 268 -6.59 35.41 -0.47
CA LYS A 268 -5.37 36.20 -0.72
C LYS A 268 -5.62 37.27 -1.80
N ALA A 269 -6.28 36.90 -2.90
CA ALA A 269 -6.61 37.81 -3.98
C ALA A 269 -7.56 38.93 -3.52
N ALA A 270 -8.60 38.60 -2.74
CA ALA A 270 -9.53 39.57 -2.18
C ALA A 270 -8.82 40.58 -1.25
N ARG A 271 -7.91 40.13 -0.40
CA ARG A 271 -7.11 41.04 0.46
C ARG A 271 -6.25 42.01 -0.36
N GLY A 272 -5.66 41.53 -1.46
CA GLY A 272 -4.87 42.37 -2.37
C GLY A 272 -5.71 43.39 -3.17
N ALA A 273 -7.01 43.11 -3.39
CA ALA A 273 -7.95 43.97 -4.13
C ALA A 273 -8.85 44.85 -3.20
N GLY A 274 -8.38 45.16 -1.98
CA GLY A 274 -9.14 46.00 -1.05
C GLY A 274 -10.45 45.40 -0.56
N GLY A 275 -10.55 44.09 -0.50
CA GLY A 275 -11.72 43.34 -0.02
C GLY A 275 -12.73 42.95 -1.10
N GLN A 276 -12.49 43.32 -2.35
CA GLN A 276 -13.35 42.88 -3.47
C GLN A 276 -13.02 41.48 -3.92
N LEU A 277 -14.01 40.58 -3.94
CA LEU A 277 -13.86 39.23 -4.45
C LEU A 277 -13.75 39.26 -5.99
N PRO A 278 -12.86 38.45 -6.59
CA PRO A 278 -12.83 38.23 -8.01
C PRO A 278 -14.19 37.76 -8.55
N PRO A 279 -14.57 38.10 -9.80
CA PRO A 279 -15.79 37.57 -10.40
C PRO A 279 -15.86 36.04 -10.32
N GLY A 280 -16.98 35.50 -9.90
CA GLY A 280 -17.16 34.04 -9.70
C GLY A 280 -16.64 33.47 -8.41
N ALA A 281 -15.96 34.23 -7.56
CA ALA A 281 -15.42 33.74 -6.27
C ALA A 281 -16.49 33.35 -5.23
N ALA A 282 -17.72 33.85 -5.38
CA ALA A 282 -18.82 33.58 -4.45
C ALA A 282 -19.12 32.07 -4.29
N HIS A 283 -18.89 31.26 -5.29
CA HIS A 283 -19.10 29.80 -5.24
C HIS A 283 -18.07 29.04 -4.40
N PHE A 284 -16.96 29.69 -4.00
CA PHE A 284 -15.86 29.04 -3.25
C PHE A 284 -15.73 29.54 -1.82
N THR A 285 -16.61 30.44 -1.39
CA THR A 285 -16.56 31.07 -0.05
C THR A 285 -17.71 30.65 0.87
N ALA A 286 -18.62 29.82 0.37
CA ALA A 286 -19.75 29.27 1.13
C ALA A 286 -19.39 28.03 1.94
#